data_faea22fe21355ee8ecc7134bd33495a3
#
_entry.id   faea22fe21355ee8ecc7134bd33495a3
#
_cell.length_a   1.000
_cell.length_b   1.000
_cell.length_c   1.000
_cell.angle_alpha   90.00
_cell.angle_beta   90.00
_cell.angle_gamma   90.00
#
_symmetry.space_group_name_H-M   'P 1'
#
loop_
_entity.id
_entity.type
_entity.pdbx_description
1 polymer ?
#
loop_
_entity_poly.entity_id
_entity_poly.type
_entity_poly.pdbx_seq_one_letter_code
_entity_poly.pdbx_strand_id
1 'polypeptide(L)'
;INFGQFFMIRGKKIAASYVVLDILSVMQQAGFQVLPPALGAEGGKVQKPQGGDGVILTEQSELESRKTMQIFRAMVSGMRRYVRSRDGGNLQSMDQQNYWDPDFHWYGPTGVGASHDLTEYQDFHQRPWLTGFGDRGNKGLGKSTGQRLGYIAEGQYLSLGGWDGKYSRQNGEYQGVTASGNIITIRDFDWYKRVGDDLIQNWVTIDMIDLFNQMGIDLFDRMHRQNDLRKRGINWWNLPIEG
;
A
#
# COMPACT_ATOMS: atom_id res chain seq x y z
N ILE A 1 -9.49 6.39 12.15
CA ILE A 1 -9.44 5.62 10.90
C ILE A 1 -8.58 6.34 9.87
N ASN A 2 -7.67 5.64 9.23
CA ASN A 2 -6.92 6.15 8.09
C ASN A 2 -7.76 5.96 6.83
N PHE A 3 -7.67 6.91 5.91
CA PHE A 3 -8.33 6.80 4.62
C PHE A 3 -7.57 7.60 3.55
N GLY A 4 -7.74 7.20 2.30
CA GLY A 4 -7.29 7.93 1.13
C GLY A 4 -8.48 8.29 0.25
N GLN A 5 -8.45 9.46 -0.35
CA GLN A 5 -9.51 9.91 -1.22
C GLN A 5 -8.99 10.75 -2.39
N PHE A 6 -9.52 10.45 -3.58
CA PHE A 6 -9.31 11.25 -4.78
C PHE A 6 -10.63 11.74 -5.33
N PHE A 7 -10.62 12.95 -5.86
CA PHE A 7 -11.76 13.53 -6.56
C PHE A 7 -11.45 13.73 -8.03
N MET A 8 -12.38 13.35 -8.89
CA MET A 8 -12.37 13.75 -10.29
C MET A 8 -13.22 15.02 -10.44
N ILE A 9 -12.59 16.07 -10.92
CA ILE A 9 -13.28 17.35 -11.16
C ILE A 9 -13.56 17.52 -12.66
N ARG A 10 -14.79 17.89 -13.00
CA ARG A 10 -15.18 18.31 -14.35
C ARG A 10 -15.81 19.71 -14.27
N GLY A 11 -15.14 20.67 -14.91
CA GLY A 11 -15.50 22.07 -14.72
C GLY A 11 -15.34 22.48 -13.25
N LYS A 12 -16.43 22.87 -12.61
CA LYS A 12 -16.45 23.31 -11.18
C LYS A 12 -17.16 22.29 -10.27
N LYS A 13 -17.36 21.06 -10.74
CA LYS A 13 -18.13 20.04 -10.00
C LYS A 13 -17.29 18.78 -9.77
N ILE A 14 -17.50 18.14 -8.62
CA ILE A 14 -16.99 16.79 -8.36
C ILE A 14 -17.82 15.82 -9.22
N ALA A 15 -17.15 15.15 -10.17
CA ALA A 15 -17.75 14.20 -11.07
C ALA A 15 -17.66 12.75 -10.53
N ALA A 16 -16.61 12.45 -9.76
CA ALA A 16 -16.44 11.16 -9.08
C ALA A 16 -15.57 11.33 -7.82
N SER A 17 -15.73 10.42 -6.90
CA SER A 17 -14.89 10.29 -5.71
C SER A 17 -14.49 8.83 -5.56
N TYR A 18 -13.21 8.60 -5.29
CA TYR A 18 -12.62 7.29 -5.01
C TYR A 18 -12.09 7.31 -3.59
N VAL A 19 -12.54 6.38 -2.76
CA VAL A 19 -12.19 6.33 -1.34
C VAL A 19 -11.73 4.93 -0.98
N VAL A 20 -10.58 4.83 -0.32
CA VAL A 20 -10.13 3.61 0.37
C VAL A 20 -10.11 3.89 1.86
N LEU A 21 -10.81 3.08 2.62
CA LEU A 21 -10.89 3.15 4.08
C LEU A 21 -10.05 2.01 4.69
N ASP A 22 -9.25 2.33 5.68
CA ASP A 22 -8.53 1.31 6.47
C ASP A 22 -9.48 0.68 7.50
N ILE A 23 -10.35 -0.22 7.03
CA ILE A 23 -11.33 -0.92 7.86
C ILE A 23 -10.65 -1.82 8.90
N LEU A 24 -9.50 -2.41 8.57
CA LEU A 24 -8.74 -3.22 9.52
C LEU A 24 -8.29 -2.42 10.74
N SER A 25 -7.94 -1.15 10.56
CA SER A 25 -7.64 -0.25 11.67
C SER A 25 -8.84 -0.09 12.62
N VAL A 26 -10.06 -0.04 12.09
CA VAL A 26 -11.27 0.02 12.91
C VAL A 26 -11.48 -1.29 13.66
N MET A 27 -11.30 -2.44 12.98
CA MET A 27 -11.42 -3.76 13.61
C MET A 27 -10.41 -3.90 14.78
N GLN A 28 -9.14 -3.53 14.56
CA GLN A 28 -8.11 -3.58 15.61
C GLN A 28 -8.43 -2.68 16.79
N GLN A 29 -8.91 -1.44 16.55
CA GLN A 29 -9.33 -0.52 17.62
C GLN A 29 -10.54 -1.06 18.39
N ALA A 30 -11.39 -1.86 17.76
CA ALA A 30 -12.49 -2.58 18.41
C ALA A 30 -12.04 -3.88 19.09
N GLY A 31 -10.75 -4.21 19.06
CA GLY A 31 -10.17 -5.38 19.71
C GLY A 31 -10.26 -6.67 18.90
N PHE A 32 -10.37 -6.58 17.58
CA PHE A 32 -10.35 -7.74 16.68
C PHE A 32 -9.02 -7.82 15.93
N GLN A 33 -8.37 -8.97 15.96
CA GLN A 33 -7.12 -9.26 15.26
C GLN A 33 -7.41 -10.27 14.14
N VAL A 34 -7.89 -9.78 13.00
CA VAL A 34 -8.34 -10.65 11.89
C VAL A 34 -7.21 -11.11 10.96
N LEU A 35 -6.02 -10.53 11.10
CA LEU A 35 -4.80 -10.91 10.40
C LEU A 35 -3.71 -11.28 11.41
N PRO A 36 -2.66 -12.02 11.01
CA PRO A 36 -1.46 -12.17 11.82
C PRO A 36 -0.87 -10.79 12.19
N PRO A 37 -0.05 -10.71 13.24
CA PRO A 37 0.71 -9.50 13.52
C PRO A 37 1.51 -9.06 12.28
N ALA A 38 1.50 -7.77 11.98
CA ALA A 38 2.31 -7.23 10.89
C ALA A 38 3.80 -7.44 11.18
N LEU A 39 4.60 -7.52 10.12
CA LEU A 39 6.05 -7.48 10.24
C LEU A 39 6.55 -6.09 10.59
N GLY A 40 5.90 -5.06 10.05
CA GLY A 40 6.17 -3.67 10.38
C GLY A 40 5.51 -3.22 11.69
N ALA A 41 5.79 -2.00 12.11
CA ALA A 41 5.23 -1.43 13.34
C ALA A 41 3.71 -1.25 13.21
N GLU A 42 2.95 -1.97 14.03
CA GLU A 42 1.49 -1.84 14.15
C GLU A 42 1.08 -0.93 15.30
N GLY A 43 -0.13 -0.38 15.18
CA GLY A 43 -0.71 0.47 16.22
C GLY A 43 -0.06 1.85 16.35
N GLY A 44 0.97 2.11 15.58
CA GLY A 44 1.59 3.43 15.46
C GLY A 44 0.63 4.42 14.80
N LYS A 45 0.62 5.66 15.28
CA LYS A 45 -0.09 6.73 14.57
C LYS A 45 0.66 7.01 13.29
N VAL A 46 -0.04 6.97 12.15
CA VAL A 46 0.47 7.53 10.90
C VAL A 46 0.89 8.97 11.16
N GLN A 47 2.16 9.25 10.96
CA GLN A 47 2.70 10.58 11.23
C GLN A 47 2.27 11.55 10.14
N LYS A 48 2.00 12.78 10.56
CA LYS A 48 1.81 13.89 9.61
C LYS A 48 3.10 14.12 8.81
N PRO A 49 3.01 14.77 7.64
CA PRO A 49 4.20 15.19 6.92
C PRO A 49 5.18 15.96 7.78
N GLN A 50 6.44 15.62 7.64
CA GLN A 50 7.54 16.33 8.31
C GLN A 50 7.46 17.82 7.95
N GLY A 51 7.60 18.72 8.94
CA GLY A 51 7.40 20.15 8.72
C GLY A 51 5.94 20.61 8.85
N GLY A 52 4.95 19.69 8.87
CA GLY A 52 3.53 20.04 9.07
C GLY A 52 2.86 20.74 7.89
N ASP A 53 3.41 20.60 6.68
CA ASP A 53 3.04 21.29 5.45
C ASP A 53 2.19 20.44 4.50
N GLY A 54 1.54 19.37 4.98
CA GLY A 54 0.75 18.43 4.17
C GLY A 54 -0.58 18.98 3.63
N VAL A 55 -0.97 20.20 4.04
CA VAL A 55 -2.15 20.89 3.51
C VAL A 55 -1.70 21.98 2.54
N ILE A 56 -1.87 21.73 1.26
CA ILE A 56 -1.47 22.62 0.18
C ILE A 56 -2.69 23.44 -0.27
N LEU A 57 -2.71 24.72 0.05
CA LEU A 57 -3.82 25.63 -0.27
C LEU A 57 -3.43 26.72 -1.29
N THR A 58 -2.17 26.79 -1.66
CA THR A 58 -1.64 27.77 -2.59
C THR A 58 -0.94 27.08 -3.75
N GLU A 59 -0.87 27.74 -4.87
CA GLU A 59 -0.12 27.29 -6.05
C GLU A 59 1.35 27.04 -5.66
N GLN A 60 1.86 25.90 -6.06
CA GLN A 60 3.23 25.49 -5.81
C GLN A 60 4.13 25.74 -7.03
N SER A 61 5.43 25.73 -6.81
CA SER A 61 6.39 25.86 -7.90
C SER A 61 6.26 24.71 -8.90
N GLU A 62 6.01 25.05 -10.16
CA GLU A 62 5.98 24.06 -11.24
C GLU A 62 7.33 23.35 -11.42
N LEU A 63 8.44 24.08 -11.17
CA LEU A 63 9.78 23.48 -11.21
C LEU A 63 9.93 22.39 -10.16
N GLU A 64 9.50 22.66 -8.92
CA GLU A 64 9.53 21.67 -7.84
C GLU A 64 8.60 20.49 -8.13
N SER A 65 7.41 20.74 -8.65
CA SER A 65 6.46 19.70 -9.06
C SER A 65 7.04 18.78 -10.13
N ARG A 66 7.70 19.36 -11.14
CA ARG A 66 8.40 18.60 -12.19
C ARG A 66 9.56 17.78 -11.61
N LYS A 67 10.36 18.36 -10.71
CA LYS A 67 11.46 17.66 -10.03
C LYS A 67 10.95 16.46 -9.25
N THR A 68 9.90 16.64 -8.45
CA THR A 68 9.27 15.55 -7.70
C THR A 68 8.79 14.43 -8.63
N MET A 69 8.13 14.78 -9.73
CA MET A 69 7.68 13.81 -10.73
C MET A 69 8.83 13.06 -11.39
N GLN A 70 9.95 13.72 -11.69
CA GLN A 70 11.13 13.11 -12.31
C GLN A 70 11.78 12.08 -11.37
N ILE A 71 12.03 12.45 -10.12
CA ILE A 71 12.61 11.57 -9.10
C ILE A 71 11.73 10.34 -8.88
N PHE A 72 10.43 10.55 -8.69
CA PHE A 72 9.48 9.45 -8.54
C PHE A 72 9.47 8.50 -9.74
N ARG A 73 9.44 9.02 -10.96
CA ARG A 73 9.47 8.19 -12.18
C ARG A 73 10.77 7.40 -12.33
N ALA A 74 11.89 7.97 -11.94
CA ALA A 74 13.19 7.30 -11.94
C ALA A 74 13.17 6.12 -10.95
N MET A 75 12.73 6.34 -9.71
CA MET A 75 12.56 5.30 -8.69
C MET A 75 11.63 4.17 -9.18
N VAL A 76 10.44 4.48 -9.68
CA VAL A 76 9.50 3.49 -10.21
C VAL A 76 10.08 2.73 -11.41
N SER A 77 10.94 3.36 -12.21
CA SER A 77 11.63 2.68 -13.33
C SER A 77 12.54 1.56 -12.84
N GLY A 78 13.26 1.77 -11.73
CA GLY A 78 14.04 0.73 -11.04
C GLY A 78 13.17 -0.45 -10.60
N MET A 79 12.09 -0.16 -9.87
CA MET A 79 11.14 -1.19 -9.44
C MET A 79 10.55 -1.99 -10.60
N ARG A 80 10.26 -1.34 -11.73
CA ARG A 80 9.75 -2.01 -12.93
C ARG A 80 10.77 -2.92 -13.60
N ARG A 81 12.06 -2.57 -13.54
CA ARG A 81 13.14 -3.44 -14.03
C ARG A 81 13.21 -4.73 -13.24
N TYR A 82 13.20 -4.63 -11.90
CA TYR A 82 13.18 -5.80 -11.03
C TYR A 82 12.00 -6.73 -11.31
N VAL A 83 10.77 -6.22 -11.35
CA VAL A 83 9.58 -7.02 -11.64
C VAL A 83 9.70 -7.76 -12.99
N ARG A 84 10.34 -7.15 -13.98
CA ARG A 84 10.53 -7.77 -15.30
C ARG A 84 11.63 -8.82 -15.32
N SER A 85 12.77 -8.54 -14.70
CA SER A 85 13.95 -9.40 -14.72
C SER A 85 13.88 -10.54 -13.70
N ARG A 86 13.15 -10.33 -12.62
CA ARG A 86 13.12 -11.25 -11.47
C ARG A 86 14.52 -11.63 -11.01
N ASP A 87 15.35 -10.64 -10.79
CA ASP A 87 16.77 -10.73 -10.50
C ASP A 87 17.03 -11.43 -9.15
N GLY A 88 16.69 -12.73 -9.10
CA GLY A 88 17.04 -13.65 -8.02
C GLY A 88 16.66 -13.25 -6.60
N GLY A 89 15.72 -12.32 -6.44
CA GLY A 89 15.34 -11.75 -5.14
C GLY A 89 16.26 -10.62 -4.66
N ASN A 90 17.17 -10.15 -5.49
CA ASN A 90 18.03 -9.01 -5.18
C ASN A 90 17.26 -7.69 -5.30
N LEU A 91 16.67 -7.22 -4.18
CA LEU A 91 15.91 -5.98 -4.14
C LEU A 91 16.78 -4.74 -4.41
N GLN A 92 18.09 -4.83 -4.23
CA GLN A 92 19.03 -3.73 -4.55
C GLN A 92 19.02 -3.37 -6.03
N SER A 93 18.65 -4.31 -6.92
CA SER A 93 18.51 -4.06 -8.36
C SER A 93 17.39 -3.07 -8.71
N MET A 94 16.55 -2.71 -7.74
CA MET A 94 15.55 -1.64 -7.88
C MET A 94 16.17 -0.24 -7.84
N ASP A 95 17.42 -0.10 -7.43
CA ASP A 95 18.14 1.17 -7.28
C ASP A 95 17.43 2.15 -6.31
N GLN A 96 16.62 1.66 -5.37
CA GLN A 96 15.81 2.51 -4.49
C GLN A 96 16.66 3.37 -3.56
N GLN A 97 17.84 2.88 -3.16
CA GLN A 97 18.80 3.60 -2.34
C GLN A 97 19.28 4.95 -2.95
N ASN A 98 19.05 5.16 -4.24
CA ASN A 98 19.42 6.40 -4.93
C ASN A 98 18.31 7.47 -4.88
N TYR A 99 17.16 7.16 -4.30
CA TYR A 99 15.96 8.02 -4.33
C TYR A 99 15.29 8.18 -2.98
N TRP A 100 15.59 7.29 -2.05
CA TRP A 100 15.05 7.35 -0.70
C TRP A 100 16.09 7.89 0.27
N ASP A 101 15.64 8.78 1.16
CA ASP A 101 16.43 9.22 2.29
C ASP A 101 16.80 8.00 3.17
N PRO A 102 18.03 7.90 3.71
CA PRO A 102 18.38 6.80 4.62
C PRO A 102 17.44 6.64 5.81
N ASP A 103 16.86 7.75 6.30
CA ASP A 103 15.94 7.79 7.44
C ASP A 103 14.48 7.95 6.99
N PHE A 104 14.13 7.49 5.79
CA PHE A 104 12.76 7.64 5.34
C PHE A 104 11.77 6.80 6.14
N HIS A 105 10.51 7.22 6.15
CA HIS A 105 9.43 6.51 6.81
C HIS A 105 8.36 6.08 5.81
N TRP A 106 8.00 4.82 5.89
CA TRP A 106 6.89 4.25 5.15
C TRP A 106 5.73 3.91 6.08
N TYR A 107 4.53 4.34 5.74
CA TYR A 107 3.30 4.11 6.49
C TYR A 107 2.36 3.28 5.65
N GLY A 108 2.35 1.98 5.87
CA GLY A 108 1.47 1.03 5.19
C GLY A 108 0.09 0.93 5.81
N PRO A 109 -0.81 0.16 5.17
CA PRO A 109 -2.12 -0.14 5.73
C PRO A 109 -2.00 -1.04 6.96
N THR A 110 -3.05 -1.05 7.78
CA THR A 110 -3.16 -2.00 8.90
C THR A 110 -3.02 -3.44 8.40
N GLY A 111 -2.28 -4.26 9.14
CA GLY A 111 -1.90 -5.62 8.77
C GLY A 111 -0.55 -5.70 8.04
N VAL A 112 -0.06 -4.60 7.45
CA VAL A 112 1.31 -4.50 6.92
C VAL A 112 2.19 -3.73 7.90
N GLY A 113 1.67 -2.64 8.47
CA GLY A 113 2.37 -1.80 9.42
C GLY A 113 3.26 -0.75 8.78
N ALA A 114 4.05 -0.08 9.61
CA ALA A 114 5.00 0.95 9.20
C ALA A 114 6.44 0.42 9.24
N SER A 115 7.31 1.03 8.47
CA SER A 115 8.74 0.78 8.49
C SER A 115 9.54 2.08 8.49
N HIS A 116 10.72 2.01 9.04
CA HIS A 116 11.74 3.02 9.02
C HIS A 116 12.91 2.49 8.21
N ASP A 117 13.53 3.27 7.36
CA ASP A 117 14.59 2.94 6.43
C ASP A 117 14.23 1.92 5.30
N LEU A 118 15.17 1.77 4.37
CA LEU A 118 14.98 0.93 3.19
C LEU A 118 15.02 -0.56 3.53
N THR A 119 15.78 -0.96 4.54
CA THR A 119 15.91 -2.36 4.94
C THR A 119 14.62 -2.89 5.52
N GLU A 120 14.03 -2.18 6.49
CA GLU A 120 12.73 -2.53 7.05
C GLU A 120 11.62 -2.49 5.99
N TYR A 121 11.62 -1.47 5.13
CA TYR A 121 10.65 -1.38 4.04
C TYR A 121 10.74 -2.59 3.09
N GLN A 122 11.95 -3.02 2.75
CA GLN A 122 12.15 -4.18 1.91
C GLN A 122 11.73 -5.48 2.62
N ASP A 123 12.09 -5.65 3.88
CA ASP A 123 11.84 -6.90 4.60
C ASP A 123 10.39 -7.02 5.08
N PHE A 124 9.75 -5.92 5.49
CA PHE A 124 8.41 -5.96 6.06
C PHE A 124 7.30 -5.76 5.03
N HIS A 125 7.61 -5.13 3.88
CA HIS A 125 6.63 -4.88 2.83
C HIS A 125 7.00 -5.48 1.48
N GLN A 126 8.15 -5.10 0.90
CA GLN A 126 8.41 -5.47 -0.50
C GLN A 126 8.62 -6.97 -0.69
N ARG A 127 9.39 -7.60 0.16
CA ARG A 127 9.71 -9.04 0.09
C ARG A 127 8.46 -9.91 0.28
N PRO A 128 7.63 -9.73 1.32
CA PRO A 128 6.37 -10.45 1.46
C PRO A 128 5.44 -10.25 0.26
N TRP A 129 5.33 -9.01 -0.19
CA TRP A 129 4.51 -8.64 -1.35
C TRP A 129 4.95 -9.33 -2.65
N LEU A 130 6.25 -9.32 -2.93
CA LEU A 130 6.81 -9.95 -4.13
C LEU A 130 6.79 -11.49 -4.03
N THR A 131 6.82 -12.04 -2.83
CA THR A 131 6.62 -13.47 -2.60
C THR A 131 5.19 -13.88 -2.90
N GLY A 132 4.22 -13.18 -2.34
CA GLY A 132 2.81 -13.48 -2.54
C GLY A 132 2.33 -13.23 -3.98
N PHE A 133 2.84 -12.17 -4.61
CA PHE A 133 2.36 -11.66 -5.90
C PHE A 133 3.50 -11.52 -6.92
N GLY A 134 4.27 -12.58 -7.06
CA GLY A 134 5.53 -12.60 -7.80
C GLY A 134 5.42 -12.37 -9.31
N ASP A 135 4.27 -12.53 -9.93
CA ASP A 135 4.06 -12.34 -11.37
C ASP A 135 3.41 -10.99 -11.74
N ARG A 136 3.42 -10.06 -10.79
CA ARG A 136 2.89 -8.72 -10.96
C ARG A 136 3.41 -8.05 -12.23
N GLY A 137 2.49 -7.50 -13.02
CA GLY A 137 2.81 -6.85 -14.29
C GLY A 137 3.03 -7.82 -15.46
N ASN A 138 2.77 -9.11 -15.28
CA ASN A 138 2.74 -10.06 -16.38
C ASN A 138 1.61 -9.71 -17.35
N LYS A 139 1.95 -9.44 -18.60
CA LYS A 139 0.99 -9.07 -19.65
C LYS A 139 -0.06 -10.15 -19.94
N GLY A 140 0.23 -11.40 -19.61
CA GLY A 140 -0.68 -12.54 -19.76
C GLY A 140 -1.85 -12.55 -18.78
N LEU A 141 -1.80 -11.76 -17.71
CA LEU A 141 -2.86 -11.72 -16.67
C LEU A 141 -4.02 -10.77 -17.00
N GLY A 142 -3.97 -10.10 -18.14
CA GLY A 142 -4.99 -9.15 -18.56
C GLY A 142 -4.48 -7.71 -18.58
N LYS A 143 -5.31 -6.82 -19.08
CA LYS A 143 -5.07 -5.37 -19.04
C LYS A 143 -5.88 -4.82 -17.88
N SER A 144 -5.25 -3.96 -17.06
CA SER A 144 -6.00 -3.16 -16.11
C SER A 144 -7.06 -2.37 -16.88
N THR A 145 -8.31 -2.70 -16.62
CA THR A 145 -9.48 -1.92 -17.11
C THR A 145 -9.80 -0.79 -16.12
N GLY A 146 -9.14 -0.81 -14.97
CA GLY A 146 -9.36 0.15 -13.89
C GLY A 146 -8.88 1.55 -14.24
N GLN A 147 -9.49 2.52 -13.62
CA GLN A 147 -9.10 3.91 -13.75
C GLN A 147 -7.81 4.13 -12.95
N ARG A 148 -6.72 4.34 -13.66
CA ARG A 148 -5.54 4.94 -13.04
C ARG A 148 -5.87 6.41 -12.80
N LEU A 149 -5.84 6.82 -11.54
CA LEU A 149 -6.02 8.22 -11.16
C LEU A 149 -4.83 9.09 -11.59
N GLY A 150 -3.77 8.47 -12.12
CA GLY A 150 -2.58 9.15 -12.62
C GLY A 150 -1.59 9.49 -11.51
N TYR A 151 -0.55 10.22 -11.90
CA TYR A 151 0.43 10.79 -10.99
C TYR A 151 0.17 12.29 -10.90
N ILE A 152 -0.01 12.80 -9.71
CA ILE A 152 -0.24 14.21 -9.42
C ILE A 152 0.91 14.69 -8.57
N ALA A 153 1.72 15.60 -9.07
CA ALA A 153 2.79 16.24 -8.31
C ALA A 153 2.45 17.70 -8.05
N GLU A 154 2.60 18.12 -6.80
CA GLU A 154 2.35 19.49 -6.34
C GLU A 154 3.47 19.88 -5.38
N GLY A 155 4.40 20.71 -5.85
CA GLY A 155 5.59 21.06 -5.08
C GLY A 155 6.43 19.84 -4.73
N GLN A 156 6.65 19.64 -3.44
CA GLN A 156 7.41 18.50 -2.88
C GLN A 156 6.56 17.23 -2.69
N TYR A 157 5.28 17.27 -3.02
CA TYR A 157 4.37 16.13 -2.85
C TYR A 157 4.04 15.47 -4.17
N LEU A 158 3.83 14.16 -4.11
CA LEU A 158 3.30 13.39 -5.22
C LEU A 158 2.23 12.45 -4.68
N SER A 159 1.14 12.32 -5.41
CA SER A 159 0.12 11.32 -5.16
C SER A 159 -0.16 10.49 -6.39
N LEU A 160 -0.54 9.25 -6.17
CA LEU A 160 -1.02 8.35 -7.21
C LEU A 160 -2.11 7.45 -6.64
N GLY A 161 -2.90 6.88 -7.52
CA GLY A 161 -3.90 5.91 -7.14
C GLY A 161 -4.22 4.95 -8.27
N GLY A 162 -4.68 3.78 -7.88
CA GLY A 162 -5.19 2.76 -8.77
C GLY A 162 -6.52 2.23 -8.23
N TRP A 163 -7.57 2.25 -9.06
CA TRP A 163 -8.80 1.54 -8.80
C TRP A 163 -8.87 0.41 -9.80
N ASP A 164 -8.76 -0.84 -9.30
CA ASP A 164 -8.42 -2.03 -10.07
C ASP A 164 -7.05 -1.90 -10.78
N GLY A 165 -6.06 -1.34 -10.07
CA GLY A 165 -4.87 -0.78 -10.70
C GLY A 165 -3.80 -1.77 -11.11
N LYS A 166 -3.68 -2.90 -10.43
CA LYS A 166 -2.54 -3.81 -10.61
C LYS A 166 -3.04 -5.24 -10.62
N TYR A 167 -2.80 -5.96 -11.72
CA TYR A 167 -3.11 -7.38 -11.82
C TYR A 167 -1.91 -8.20 -11.40
N SER A 168 -2.14 -9.20 -10.57
CA SER A 168 -1.16 -10.21 -10.19
C SER A 168 -1.86 -11.51 -9.86
N ARG A 169 -1.16 -12.62 -10.01
CA ARG A 169 -1.63 -13.89 -9.46
C ARG A 169 -1.08 -14.05 -8.06
N GLN A 170 -1.91 -14.42 -7.10
CA GLN A 170 -1.42 -14.85 -5.81
C GLN A 170 -0.81 -16.25 -5.95
N ASN A 171 0.48 -16.31 -6.20
CA ASN A 171 1.23 -17.54 -6.42
C ASN A 171 2.20 -17.90 -5.29
N GLY A 172 2.18 -17.15 -4.19
CA GLY A 172 2.91 -17.42 -2.96
C GLY A 172 2.07 -17.07 -1.73
N GLU A 173 2.61 -17.40 -0.57
CA GLU A 173 1.99 -17.03 0.71
C GLU A 173 2.03 -15.51 0.92
N TYR A 174 0.94 -14.94 1.42
CA TYR A 174 0.88 -13.54 1.83
C TYR A 174 0.04 -13.40 3.10
N GLN A 175 0.63 -12.84 4.16
CA GLN A 175 -0.03 -12.59 5.45
C GLN A 175 -0.71 -13.85 6.04
N GLY A 176 -0.02 -14.99 5.95
CA GLY A 176 -0.52 -16.28 6.44
C GLY A 176 -1.51 -16.97 5.49
N VAL A 177 -1.91 -16.36 4.39
CA VAL A 177 -2.78 -16.97 3.39
C VAL A 177 -1.93 -17.70 2.35
N THR A 178 -2.13 -19.02 2.23
CA THR A 178 -1.46 -19.83 1.20
C THR A 178 -1.86 -19.39 -0.21
N ALA A 179 -1.05 -19.73 -1.20
CA ALA A 179 -1.29 -19.36 -2.59
C ALA A 179 -2.66 -19.87 -3.07
N SER A 180 -3.59 -18.97 -3.36
CA SER A 180 -4.90 -19.31 -3.93
C SER A 180 -4.86 -19.60 -5.43
N GLY A 181 -3.83 -19.10 -6.13
CA GLY A 181 -3.77 -19.13 -7.59
C GLY A 181 -4.67 -18.11 -8.27
N ASN A 182 -5.47 -17.36 -7.54
CA ASN A 182 -6.39 -16.37 -8.06
C ASN A 182 -5.63 -15.17 -8.68
N ILE A 183 -6.21 -14.64 -9.76
CA ILE A 183 -5.78 -13.33 -10.29
C ILE A 183 -6.49 -12.27 -9.45
N ILE A 184 -5.70 -11.38 -8.89
CA ILE A 184 -6.17 -10.29 -8.04
C ILE A 184 -5.94 -8.93 -8.68
N THR A 185 -6.73 -7.97 -8.28
CA THR A 185 -6.53 -6.54 -8.52
C THR A 185 -6.29 -5.82 -7.22
N ILE A 186 -5.62 -4.67 -7.26
CA ILE A 186 -5.28 -3.91 -6.07
C ILE A 186 -5.82 -2.50 -6.21
N ARG A 187 -6.58 -2.09 -5.21
CA ARG A 187 -7.01 -0.71 -5.01
C ARG A 187 -6.07 -0.08 -4.01
N ASP A 188 -5.24 0.81 -4.48
CA ASP A 188 -4.22 1.47 -3.66
C ASP A 188 -4.14 2.97 -3.95
N PHE A 189 -3.84 3.73 -2.92
CA PHE A 189 -3.47 5.13 -3.01
C PHE A 189 -2.16 5.35 -2.28
N ASP A 190 -1.27 6.10 -2.92
CA ASP A 190 0.06 6.44 -2.40
C ASP A 190 0.26 7.95 -2.37
N TRP A 191 0.88 8.44 -1.31
CA TRP A 191 1.38 9.80 -1.19
C TRP A 191 2.85 9.77 -0.82
N TYR A 192 3.61 10.64 -1.45
CA TYR A 192 5.04 10.78 -1.22
C TYR A 192 5.38 12.21 -0.86
N LYS A 193 6.34 12.38 0.03
CA LYS A 193 6.99 13.66 0.29
C LYS A 193 8.45 13.57 -0.08
N ARG A 194 8.93 14.60 -0.78
CA ARG A 194 10.33 14.79 -1.14
C ARG A 194 10.91 15.98 -0.36
N VAL A 195 12.18 15.89 -0.01
CA VAL A 195 13.00 17.02 0.45
C VAL A 195 14.33 16.95 -0.28
N GLY A 196 14.79 18.06 -0.85
CA GLY A 196 16.00 18.05 -1.69
C GLY A 196 15.84 17.15 -2.91
N ASP A 197 16.60 16.08 -2.99
CA ASP A 197 16.56 15.07 -4.05
C ASP A 197 15.99 13.73 -3.57
N ASP A 198 15.64 13.60 -2.28
CA ASP A 198 15.27 12.35 -1.66
C ASP A 198 13.80 12.30 -1.26
N LEU A 199 13.19 11.13 -1.43
CA LEU A 199 11.88 10.81 -0.89
C LEU A 199 12.03 10.46 0.58
N ILE A 200 11.37 11.22 1.45
CA ILE A 200 11.55 11.09 2.91
C ILE A 200 10.37 10.40 3.60
N GLN A 201 9.18 10.45 3.01
CA GLN A 201 7.99 9.84 3.58
C GLN A 201 7.09 9.30 2.46
N ASN A 202 6.45 8.15 2.74
CA ASN A 202 5.44 7.58 1.88
C ASN A 202 4.28 7.06 2.74
N TRP A 203 3.07 7.41 2.37
CA TRP A 203 1.81 6.94 2.97
C TRP A 203 1.06 6.11 1.95
N VAL A 204 0.65 4.93 2.35
CA VAL A 204 -0.04 3.98 1.47
C VAL A 204 -1.33 3.51 2.11
N THR A 205 -2.41 3.57 1.36
CA THR A 205 -3.65 2.88 1.69
C THR A 205 -3.92 1.79 0.68
N ILE A 206 -4.32 0.62 1.15
CA ILE A 206 -4.75 -0.50 0.31
C ILE A 206 -6.10 -0.97 0.82
N ASP A 207 -7.01 -1.29 -0.09
CA ASP A 207 -8.27 -1.96 0.25
C ASP A 207 -7.98 -3.42 0.62
N MET A 208 -7.56 -3.63 1.87
CA MET A 208 -7.19 -4.95 2.38
C MET A 208 -8.39 -5.89 2.43
N ILE A 209 -9.60 -5.38 2.68
CA ILE A 209 -10.81 -6.22 2.66
C ILE A 209 -11.03 -6.81 1.28
N ASP A 210 -10.97 -5.98 0.24
CA ASP A 210 -11.12 -6.44 -1.15
C ASP A 210 -9.99 -7.40 -1.55
N LEU A 211 -8.74 -7.07 -1.16
CA LEU A 211 -7.58 -7.92 -1.44
C LEU A 211 -7.73 -9.34 -0.87
N PHE A 212 -8.12 -9.44 0.41
CA PHE A 212 -8.28 -10.73 1.07
C PHE A 212 -9.49 -11.51 0.54
N ASN A 213 -10.60 -10.83 0.23
CA ASN A 213 -11.76 -11.46 -0.42
C ASN A 213 -11.37 -12.10 -1.77
N GLN A 214 -10.54 -11.44 -2.56
CA GLN A 214 -10.05 -11.99 -3.82
C GLN A 214 -9.13 -13.22 -3.61
N MET A 215 -8.45 -13.31 -2.47
CA MET A 215 -7.67 -14.48 -2.06
C MET A 215 -8.53 -15.61 -1.44
N GLY A 216 -9.84 -15.40 -1.27
CA GLY A 216 -10.78 -16.36 -0.70
C GLY A 216 -10.96 -16.24 0.82
N ILE A 217 -10.50 -15.16 1.43
CA ILE A 217 -10.58 -14.93 2.88
C ILE A 217 -11.56 -13.80 3.19
N ASP A 218 -12.66 -14.12 3.87
CA ASP A 218 -13.61 -13.13 4.40
C ASP A 218 -13.18 -12.65 5.79
N LEU A 219 -12.62 -11.44 5.85
CA LEU A 219 -12.15 -10.85 7.11
C LEU A 219 -13.29 -10.43 8.04
N PHE A 220 -14.49 -10.17 7.53
CA PHE A 220 -15.66 -9.91 8.36
C PHE A 220 -16.16 -11.20 9.02
N ASP A 221 -16.19 -12.33 8.29
CA ASP A 221 -16.53 -13.61 8.88
C ASP A 221 -15.55 -14.00 9.99
N ARG A 222 -14.23 -13.78 9.78
CA ARG A 222 -13.23 -13.96 10.83
C ARG A 222 -13.50 -13.09 12.06
N MET A 223 -13.86 -11.83 11.87
CA MET A 223 -14.24 -10.93 12.95
C MET A 223 -15.48 -11.45 13.72
N HIS A 224 -16.49 -11.94 13.00
CA HIS A 224 -17.68 -12.52 13.61
C HIS A 224 -17.36 -13.77 14.44
N ARG A 225 -16.55 -14.68 13.89
CA ARG A 225 -16.09 -15.87 14.62
C ARG A 225 -15.32 -15.51 15.90
N GLN A 226 -14.41 -14.53 15.82
CA GLN A 226 -13.69 -14.03 16.99
C GLN A 226 -14.63 -13.46 18.06
N ASN A 227 -15.63 -12.69 17.64
CA ASN A 227 -16.63 -12.12 18.54
C ASN A 227 -17.43 -13.23 19.26
N ASP A 228 -17.83 -14.27 18.56
CA ASP A 228 -18.58 -15.39 19.13
C ASP A 228 -17.72 -16.22 20.09
N LEU A 229 -16.46 -16.45 19.80
CA LEU A 229 -15.51 -17.10 20.71
C LEU A 229 -15.29 -16.26 21.96
N ARG A 230 -15.14 -14.93 21.81
CA ARG A 230 -14.99 -14.00 22.91
C ARG A 230 -16.21 -14.02 23.84
N LYS A 231 -17.44 -14.04 23.30
CA LYS A 231 -18.66 -14.18 24.12
C LYS A 231 -18.70 -15.48 24.92
N ARG A 232 -18.05 -16.53 24.42
CA ARG A 232 -17.92 -17.85 25.06
C ARG A 232 -16.72 -17.97 26.00
N GLY A 233 -15.94 -16.90 26.20
CA GLY A 233 -14.75 -16.89 27.04
C GLY A 233 -13.57 -17.67 26.46
N ILE A 234 -13.57 -17.97 25.16
CA ILE A 234 -12.53 -18.73 24.48
C ILE A 234 -11.46 -17.74 23.97
N ASN A 235 -10.18 -18.09 24.23
CA ASN A 235 -9.06 -17.32 23.69
C ASN A 235 -8.94 -17.58 22.18
N TRP A 236 -9.07 -16.53 21.38
CA TRP A 236 -9.13 -16.57 19.92
C TRP A 236 -7.88 -16.02 19.23
N TRP A 237 -6.89 -15.54 19.99
CA TRP A 237 -5.69 -14.88 19.48
C TRP A 237 -4.83 -15.73 18.53
N ASN A 238 -4.92 -17.04 18.62
CA ASN A 238 -4.07 -17.99 17.89
C ASN A 238 -4.83 -18.77 16.81
N LEU A 239 -5.99 -18.29 16.36
CA LEU A 239 -6.69 -18.94 15.27
C LEU A 239 -5.91 -18.80 13.95
N PRO A 240 -5.60 -19.89 13.25
CA PRO A 240 -4.96 -19.82 11.94
C PRO A 240 -5.84 -19.07 10.94
N ILE A 241 -5.23 -18.51 9.92
CA ILE A 241 -5.96 -17.98 8.77
C ILE A 241 -6.34 -19.19 7.91
N GLU A 242 -7.58 -19.60 8.02
CA GLU A 242 -8.15 -20.65 7.19
C GLU A 242 -8.95 -19.99 6.05
N GLY A 243 -8.71 -20.45 4.82
CA GLY A 243 -9.51 -20.14 3.63
C GLY A 243 -10.59 -21.19 3.42
#